data_9bde56c3720d46f3eac8ca0088d2363d
#
_entry.id   9bde56c3720d46f3eac8ca0088d2363d
#
_cell.length_a   1.000
_cell.length_b   1.000
_cell.length_c   1.000
_cell.angle_alpha   90.00
_cell.angle_beta   90.00
_cell.angle_gamma   90.00
#
_symmetry.space_group_name_H-M   'P 1'
#
loop_
_entity.id
_entity.type
_entity.pdbx_description
1 polymer ?
#
loop_
_entity_poly.entity_id
_entity_poly.type
_entity_poly.pdbx_seq_one_letter_code
_entity_poly.pdbx_strand_id
1 'polypeptide(L)'
;MGLISRLEKRLFAPSGAGDPWSIPSNGSLSAVTTAGVPVTDDSAMQLIAVAASVRILASSVAGLPFDAVRSDGAIRRPIDPPPAIIADPFGGAADTRMFTRRAGMSQMMVSLLLRGNAYALVLSRDKFNRPSRLRVLHPDRVKCEFDADGYRRYEVNRVPVDAQDMVHLIGLSFPESPTGMSVISYARNAIGLGLAAEEFGSRFFSNGAHMTGYVSVPGDMTSEGARTLKENFGSRHAGLKNSHTVGVLTGGAEWKPISVTPEDAQFLGTRAAQNLDVATLFGVPPHLLGQMDKTTSWGTGIEQQGLAFLAYTLSNWIGIFEDAWSAMLGRGVSARFNVDALLRTDAAGRYAVYGSARSAAILTTNEIRALENYPPVDGGDDIAAPLNSNVKPLKDVGAGASAPKADALGAVL
;
A
#
# COMPACT_ATOMS: atom_id res chain seq x y z
N MET A 1 20.20 -32.78 -2.52
CA MET A 1 20.40 -31.44 -1.93
C MET A 1 21.07 -30.59 -3.00
N GLY A 2 20.28 -29.81 -3.68
CA GLY A 2 20.63 -29.20 -4.96
C GLY A 2 21.44 -27.93 -4.86
N LEU A 3 21.86 -27.43 -6.02
CA LEU A 3 22.57 -26.17 -6.25
C LEU A 3 21.93 -24.98 -5.50
N ILE A 4 20.60 -24.93 -5.45
CA ILE A 4 19.80 -23.89 -4.79
C ILE A 4 20.10 -23.79 -3.29
N SER A 5 20.26 -24.92 -2.58
CA SER A 5 20.58 -24.90 -1.13
C SER A 5 22.01 -24.40 -0.84
N ARG A 6 22.94 -24.57 -1.79
CA ARG A 6 24.30 -24.00 -1.69
C ARG A 6 24.29 -22.49 -2.01
N LEU A 7 23.48 -22.07 -2.98
CA LEU A 7 23.29 -20.67 -3.33
C LEU A 7 22.62 -19.93 -2.15
N GLU A 8 21.60 -20.52 -1.57
CA GLU A 8 20.90 -19.98 -0.39
C GLU A 8 21.88 -19.74 0.77
N LYS A 9 22.74 -20.72 1.10
CA LYS A 9 23.75 -20.56 2.15
C LYS A 9 24.75 -19.44 1.87
N ARG A 10 25.13 -19.22 0.59
CA ARG A 10 26.05 -18.14 0.20
C ARG A 10 25.36 -16.77 0.19
N LEU A 11 24.12 -16.71 -0.26
CA LEU A 11 23.35 -15.46 -0.36
C LEU A 11 22.91 -14.94 1.01
N PHE A 12 22.68 -15.85 1.96
CA PHE A 12 22.13 -15.53 3.28
C PHE A 12 23.07 -15.89 4.44
N ALA A 13 24.36 -16.13 4.15
CA ALA A 13 25.34 -16.22 5.21
C ALA A 13 25.30 -14.93 6.04
N PRO A 14 25.25 -15.02 7.38
CA PRO A 14 25.26 -13.84 8.22
C PRO A 14 26.56 -13.08 7.94
N SER A 15 26.47 -11.93 7.28
CA SER A 15 27.56 -10.97 7.27
C SER A 15 27.61 -10.45 8.70
N GLY A 16 28.74 -10.69 9.40
CA GLY A 16 28.89 -10.42 10.83
C GLY A 16 28.93 -8.96 11.23
N ALA A 17 28.09 -8.11 10.67
CA ALA A 17 27.97 -6.72 11.01
C ALA A 17 26.54 -6.23 10.77
N GLY A 18 25.81 -6.02 11.84
CA GLY A 18 24.64 -5.17 11.86
C GLY A 18 23.30 -5.86 11.48
N ASP A 19 22.25 -5.27 11.98
CA ASP A 19 20.86 -5.53 11.61
C ASP A 19 20.73 -5.60 10.08
N PRO A 20 20.08 -6.66 9.51
CA PRO A 20 19.82 -6.75 8.08
C PRO A 20 19.10 -5.54 7.47
N TRP A 21 18.44 -4.74 8.31
CA TRP A 21 17.73 -3.51 7.94
C TRP A 21 18.64 -2.27 7.97
N SER A 22 19.81 -2.35 8.61
CA SER A 22 20.81 -1.27 8.67
C SER A 22 21.82 -1.29 7.53
N ILE A 23 21.50 -1.90 6.39
CA ILE A 23 22.36 -1.85 5.22
C ILE A 23 22.36 -0.41 4.72
N PRO A 24 23.52 0.27 4.70
CA PRO A 24 23.61 1.58 4.08
C PRO A 24 23.11 1.45 2.64
N SER A 25 22.09 2.20 2.29
CA SER A 25 21.57 2.24 0.94
C SER A 25 22.73 2.58 -0.01
N ASN A 26 23.14 1.60 -0.81
CA ASN A 26 24.24 1.74 -1.75
C ASN A 26 23.82 2.55 -2.99
N GLY A 27 23.14 3.61 -2.80
CA GLY A 27 22.71 4.47 -3.88
C GLY A 27 21.88 5.64 -3.40
N SER A 28 22.49 6.77 -3.31
CA SER A 28 21.91 8.10 -3.53
C SER A 28 20.67 8.57 -2.74
N LEU A 29 20.09 7.80 -1.81
CA LEU A 29 19.00 8.32 -0.98
C LEU A 29 19.47 9.25 0.13
N SER A 30 20.77 9.29 0.44
CA SER A 30 21.33 10.23 1.43
C SER A 30 21.63 11.63 0.86
N ALA A 31 21.11 11.98 -0.33
CA ALA A 31 21.26 13.33 -0.83
C ALA A 31 20.49 14.27 0.10
N VAL A 32 21.20 15.21 0.69
CA VAL A 32 20.65 16.29 1.50
C VAL A 32 19.63 17.05 0.65
N THR A 33 18.43 17.20 1.19
CA THR A 33 17.35 17.97 0.53
C THR A 33 17.63 19.47 0.58
N THR A 34 16.88 20.25 -0.18
CA THR A 34 16.94 21.73 -0.08
C THR A 34 16.58 22.25 1.31
N ALA A 35 15.86 21.47 2.11
CA ALA A 35 15.56 21.76 3.52
C ALA A 35 16.70 21.37 4.49
N GLY A 36 17.81 20.81 3.98
CA GLY A 36 18.96 20.42 4.79
C GLY A 36 18.81 19.10 5.55
N VAL A 37 17.70 18.37 5.36
CA VAL A 37 17.42 17.10 6.04
C VAL A 37 17.67 15.93 5.09
N PRO A 38 18.43 14.90 5.49
CA PRO A 38 18.58 13.69 4.69
C PRO A 38 17.28 12.87 4.70
N VAL A 39 16.85 12.43 3.52
CA VAL A 39 15.67 11.58 3.35
C VAL A 39 16.11 10.16 3.00
N THR A 40 15.76 9.23 3.88
CA THR A 40 15.89 7.78 3.72
C THR A 40 14.51 7.15 3.80
N ASP A 41 14.37 5.85 3.53
CA ASP A 41 13.08 5.16 3.74
C ASP A 41 12.65 5.25 5.20
N ASP A 42 13.59 5.05 6.13
CA ASP A 42 13.30 5.10 7.57
C ASP A 42 12.86 6.49 8.00
N SER A 43 13.57 7.55 7.57
CA SER A 43 13.18 8.93 7.90
C SER A 43 11.86 9.33 7.22
N ALA A 44 11.63 8.90 5.97
CA ALA A 44 10.35 9.14 5.28
C ALA A 44 9.17 8.48 6.01
N MET A 45 9.37 7.26 6.52
CA MET A 45 8.36 6.52 7.29
C MET A 45 8.08 7.12 8.68
N GLN A 46 8.91 8.05 9.18
CA GLN A 46 8.60 8.82 10.39
C GLN A 46 7.46 9.82 10.16
N LEU A 47 7.27 10.30 8.93
CA LEU A 47 6.09 11.10 8.59
C LEU A 47 4.83 10.23 8.65
N ILE A 48 3.89 10.60 9.52
CA ILE A 48 2.64 9.84 9.74
C ILE A 48 1.88 9.60 8.43
N ALA A 49 1.81 10.60 7.55
CA ALA A 49 1.10 10.50 6.28
C ALA A 49 1.77 9.49 5.34
N VAL A 50 3.10 9.41 5.30
CA VAL A 50 3.85 8.41 4.51
C VAL A 50 3.59 7.02 5.07
N ALA A 51 3.80 6.82 6.38
CA ALA A 51 3.60 5.53 7.04
C ALA A 51 2.16 5.03 6.89
N ALA A 52 1.17 5.91 7.03
CA ALA A 52 -0.24 5.58 6.86
C ALA A 52 -0.56 5.20 5.41
N SER A 53 -0.05 5.94 4.42
CA SER A 53 -0.24 5.66 2.99
C SER A 53 0.35 4.30 2.61
N VAL A 54 1.60 4.05 2.99
CA VAL A 54 2.28 2.77 2.75
C VAL A 54 1.52 1.61 3.41
N ARG A 55 1.10 1.77 4.66
CA ARG A 55 0.32 0.77 5.38
C ARG A 55 -1.02 0.47 4.69
N ILE A 56 -1.77 1.51 4.30
CA ILE A 56 -3.07 1.36 3.64
C ILE A 56 -2.91 0.60 2.32
N LEU A 57 -2.00 1.04 1.46
CA LEU A 57 -1.79 0.40 0.17
C LEU A 57 -1.30 -1.05 0.31
N ALA A 58 -0.29 -1.29 1.18
CA ALA A 58 0.26 -2.62 1.38
C ALA A 58 -0.78 -3.58 1.99
N SER A 59 -1.56 -3.13 2.98
CA SER A 59 -2.58 -3.96 3.60
C SER A 59 -3.78 -4.22 2.68
N SER A 60 -4.16 -3.24 1.85
CA SER A 60 -5.25 -3.39 0.88
C SER A 60 -4.92 -4.47 -0.16
N VAL A 61 -3.75 -4.40 -0.80
CA VAL A 61 -3.34 -5.39 -1.80
C VAL A 61 -3.10 -6.77 -1.17
N ALA A 62 -2.30 -6.84 -0.09
CA ALA A 62 -1.96 -8.11 0.55
C ALA A 62 -3.15 -8.79 1.25
N GLY A 63 -4.20 -8.05 1.56
CA GLY A 63 -5.42 -8.55 2.19
C GLY A 63 -6.43 -9.17 1.25
N LEU A 64 -6.31 -8.92 -0.06
CA LEU A 64 -7.25 -9.45 -1.05
C LEU A 64 -7.14 -10.98 -1.19
N PRO A 65 -8.27 -11.68 -1.38
CA PRO A 65 -8.25 -13.05 -1.88
C PRO A 65 -7.54 -13.11 -3.23
N PHE A 66 -6.73 -14.15 -3.41
CA PHE A 66 -5.86 -14.28 -4.58
C PHE A 66 -5.93 -15.70 -5.10
N ASP A 67 -6.40 -15.87 -6.32
CA ASP A 67 -6.75 -17.14 -6.89
C ASP A 67 -6.06 -17.38 -8.24
N ALA A 68 -5.84 -18.65 -8.58
CA ALA A 68 -5.52 -19.06 -9.94
C ALA A 68 -6.81 -19.34 -10.70
N VAL A 69 -6.98 -18.73 -11.86
CA VAL A 69 -8.15 -18.95 -12.72
C VAL A 69 -7.70 -19.51 -14.07
N ARG A 70 -8.47 -20.46 -14.59
CA ARG A 70 -8.31 -20.98 -15.95
C ARG A 70 -9.36 -20.35 -16.84
N SER A 71 -8.90 -19.82 -17.98
CA SER A 71 -9.82 -19.36 -19.04
C SER A 71 -10.27 -20.53 -19.89
N ASP A 72 -11.57 -20.78 -19.91
CA ASP A 72 -12.24 -21.76 -20.78
C ASP A 72 -13.20 -20.99 -21.69
N GLY A 73 -12.71 -20.59 -22.84
CA GLY A 73 -13.39 -19.61 -23.70
C GLY A 73 -13.57 -18.27 -23.00
N ALA A 74 -14.80 -17.81 -22.87
CA ALA A 74 -15.15 -16.55 -22.20
C ALA A 74 -15.28 -16.68 -20.67
N ILE A 75 -15.34 -17.91 -20.15
CA ILE A 75 -15.58 -18.17 -18.72
C ILE A 75 -14.25 -18.37 -18.01
N ARG A 76 -14.11 -17.74 -16.85
CA ARG A 76 -12.97 -17.93 -15.94
C ARG A 76 -13.42 -18.78 -14.76
N ARG A 77 -12.72 -19.90 -14.53
CA ARG A 77 -13.02 -20.81 -13.42
C ARG A 77 -11.83 -20.88 -12.46
N PRO A 78 -12.03 -20.77 -11.16
CA PRO A 78 -10.99 -21.02 -10.17
C PRO A 78 -10.43 -22.41 -10.31
N ILE A 79 -9.14 -22.58 -10.05
CA ILE A 79 -8.45 -23.86 -10.01
C ILE A 79 -8.45 -24.35 -8.58
N ASP A 80 -9.02 -25.53 -8.36
CA ASP A 80 -9.07 -26.21 -7.07
C ASP A 80 -8.45 -27.60 -7.21
N PRO A 81 -7.44 -28.00 -6.40
CA PRO A 81 -6.71 -27.14 -5.47
C PRO A 81 -5.82 -26.09 -6.18
N PRO A 82 -5.63 -24.89 -5.56
CA PRO A 82 -4.81 -23.86 -6.16
C PRO A 82 -3.32 -24.30 -6.21
N PRO A 83 -2.57 -23.85 -7.23
CA PRO A 83 -1.13 -24.09 -7.30
C PRO A 83 -0.40 -23.57 -6.05
N ALA A 84 0.69 -24.23 -5.64
CA ALA A 84 1.44 -23.88 -4.43
C ALA A 84 1.90 -22.40 -4.41
N ILE A 85 2.29 -21.86 -5.57
CA ILE A 85 2.72 -20.47 -5.73
C ILE A 85 1.57 -19.45 -5.48
N ILE A 86 0.32 -19.90 -5.49
CA ILE A 86 -0.86 -19.11 -5.16
C ILE A 86 -1.28 -19.35 -3.71
N ALA A 87 -1.32 -20.61 -3.29
CA ALA A 87 -1.78 -21.00 -1.96
C ALA A 87 -0.80 -20.53 -0.86
N ASP A 88 0.47 -20.84 -1.03
CA ASP A 88 1.52 -20.56 -0.03
C ASP A 88 2.85 -20.21 -0.71
N PRO A 89 2.93 -19.06 -1.39
CA PRO A 89 4.12 -18.68 -2.16
C PRO A 89 5.38 -18.53 -1.33
N PHE A 90 5.26 -18.27 -0.03
CA PHE A 90 6.39 -18.00 0.87
C PHE A 90 6.63 -19.13 1.89
N GLY A 91 5.82 -20.17 1.88
CA GLY A 91 6.01 -21.37 2.71
C GLY A 91 5.53 -21.24 4.16
N GLY A 92 4.81 -20.17 4.50
CA GLY A 92 4.37 -19.89 5.88
C GLY A 92 3.29 -20.83 6.40
N ALA A 93 2.54 -21.49 5.52
CA ALA A 93 1.54 -22.48 5.91
C ALA A 93 2.20 -23.82 6.34
N ALA A 94 3.35 -24.15 5.74
CA ALA A 94 4.10 -25.36 6.05
C ALA A 94 5.14 -25.19 7.16
N ASP A 95 5.72 -24.01 7.31
CA ASP A 95 6.74 -23.68 8.29
C ASP A 95 6.49 -22.29 8.89
N THR A 96 6.15 -22.23 10.18
CA THR A 96 5.88 -20.98 10.89
C THR A 96 7.06 -20.00 10.99
N ARG A 97 8.28 -20.46 10.66
CA ARG A 97 9.47 -19.60 10.53
C ARG A 97 9.50 -18.84 9.20
N MET A 98 8.65 -19.21 8.26
CA MET A 98 8.49 -18.57 6.97
C MET A 98 7.35 -17.55 7.00
N PHE A 99 7.28 -16.69 6.00
CA PHE A 99 6.22 -15.71 5.90
C PHE A 99 4.94 -16.32 5.34
N THR A 100 3.80 -15.91 5.88
CA THR A 100 2.50 -16.17 5.27
C THR A 100 2.39 -15.43 3.93
N ARG A 101 1.48 -15.87 3.04
CA ARG A 101 1.20 -15.17 1.77
C ARG A 101 0.98 -13.68 1.99
N ARG A 102 0.11 -13.32 2.94
CA ARG A 102 -0.21 -11.93 3.25
C ARG A 102 1.02 -11.13 3.68
N ALA A 103 1.84 -11.68 4.56
CA ALA A 103 3.03 -11.00 5.06
C ALA A 103 4.06 -10.80 3.93
N GLY A 104 4.32 -11.81 3.12
CA GLY A 104 5.26 -11.70 2.00
C GLY A 104 4.79 -10.72 0.91
N MET A 105 3.50 -10.76 0.55
CA MET A 105 2.94 -9.79 -0.40
C MET A 105 3.00 -8.36 0.15
N SER A 106 2.72 -8.17 1.46
CA SER A 106 2.86 -6.86 2.11
C SER A 106 4.30 -6.35 2.04
N GLN A 107 5.30 -7.19 2.30
CA GLN A 107 6.72 -6.81 2.18
C GLN A 107 7.09 -6.41 0.74
N MET A 108 6.61 -7.15 -0.25
CA MET A 108 6.83 -6.80 -1.66
C MET A 108 6.16 -5.47 -2.02
N MET A 109 4.94 -5.24 -1.53
CA MET A 109 4.24 -3.98 -1.77
C MET A 109 4.95 -2.79 -1.10
N VAL A 110 5.42 -2.94 0.14
CA VAL A 110 6.24 -1.92 0.82
C VAL A 110 7.51 -1.61 0.01
N SER A 111 8.18 -2.64 -0.50
CA SER A 111 9.37 -2.47 -1.36
C SER A 111 9.04 -1.70 -2.64
N LEU A 112 7.93 -1.99 -3.29
CA LEU A 112 7.45 -1.26 -4.47
C LEU A 112 7.17 0.20 -4.16
N LEU A 113 6.46 0.47 -3.06
CA LEU A 113 6.07 1.84 -2.66
C LEU A 113 7.28 2.70 -2.29
N LEU A 114 8.26 2.15 -1.59
CA LEU A 114 9.41 2.90 -1.13
C LEU A 114 10.54 2.95 -2.17
N ARG A 115 10.81 1.83 -2.86
CA ARG A 115 11.96 1.67 -3.75
C ARG A 115 11.60 1.54 -5.23
N GLY A 116 10.30 1.48 -5.58
CA GLY A 116 9.85 1.28 -6.94
C GLY A 116 10.07 -0.14 -7.46
N ASN A 117 10.69 -1.02 -6.68
CA ASN A 117 11.04 -2.38 -7.08
C ASN A 117 10.77 -3.35 -5.93
N ALA A 118 10.30 -4.55 -6.26
CA ALA A 118 10.24 -5.66 -5.32
C ALA A 118 10.84 -6.91 -5.96
N TYR A 119 11.66 -7.61 -5.19
CA TYR A 119 12.38 -8.78 -5.66
C TYR A 119 12.04 -9.99 -4.80
N ALA A 120 11.90 -11.14 -5.46
CA ALA A 120 11.81 -12.42 -4.76
C ALA A 120 12.64 -13.48 -5.48
N LEU A 121 13.40 -14.27 -4.71
CA LEU A 121 14.19 -15.38 -5.20
C LEU A 121 13.32 -16.64 -5.24
N VAL A 122 13.38 -17.40 -6.33
CA VAL A 122 12.76 -18.72 -6.45
C VAL A 122 13.56 -19.73 -5.65
N LEU A 123 12.98 -20.30 -4.60
CA LEU A 123 13.61 -21.27 -3.74
C LEU A 123 13.35 -22.73 -4.18
N SER A 124 12.19 -22.97 -4.75
CA SER A 124 11.82 -24.30 -5.23
C SER A 124 10.90 -24.21 -6.43
N ARG A 125 10.87 -25.32 -7.19
CA ARG A 125 10.05 -25.47 -8.39
C ARG A 125 9.21 -26.74 -8.29
N ASP A 126 8.05 -26.72 -8.96
CA ASP A 126 7.18 -27.89 -9.07
C ASP A 126 7.73 -28.92 -10.07
N LYS A 127 6.99 -30.04 -10.23
CA LYS A 127 7.35 -31.11 -11.21
C LYS A 127 7.34 -30.63 -12.67
N PHE A 128 6.76 -29.48 -12.96
CA PHE A 128 6.74 -28.86 -14.28
C PHE A 128 7.77 -27.74 -14.42
N ASN A 129 8.74 -27.67 -13.52
CA ASN A 129 9.79 -26.65 -13.44
C ASN A 129 9.26 -25.22 -13.23
N ARG A 130 8.05 -25.05 -12.69
CA ARG A 130 7.46 -23.76 -12.37
C ARG A 130 7.79 -23.35 -10.93
N PRO A 131 7.99 -22.04 -10.65
CA PRO A 131 8.19 -21.59 -9.27
C PRO A 131 7.07 -22.08 -8.34
N SER A 132 7.46 -22.60 -7.20
CA SER A 132 6.52 -23.12 -6.18
C SER A 132 6.69 -22.43 -4.82
N ARG A 133 7.88 -21.88 -4.54
CA ARG A 133 8.17 -21.13 -3.33
C ARG A 133 9.16 -20.01 -3.59
N LEU A 134 8.89 -18.85 -2.99
CA LEU A 134 9.65 -17.62 -3.14
C LEU A 134 10.21 -17.16 -1.79
N ARG A 135 11.25 -16.35 -1.87
CA ARG A 135 11.79 -15.60 -0.74
C ARG A 135 11.94 -14.12 -1.12
N VAL A 136 11.26 -13.25 -0.40
CA VAL A 136 11.36 -11.80 -0.60
C VAL A 136 12.77 -11.33 -0.27
N LEU A 137 13.32 -10.48 -1.13
CA LEU A 137 14.64 -9.88 -0.97
C LEU A 137 14.49 -8.39 -0.71
N HIS A 138 15.39 -7.87 0.12
CA HIS A 138 15.49 -6.41 0.28
C HIS A 138 16.05 -5.81 -1.02
N PRO A 139 15.44 -4.73 -1.59
CA PRO A 139 15.87 -4.16 -2.86
C PRO A 139 17.33 -3.73 -2.90
N ASP A 140 17.88 -3.20 -1.80
CA ASP A 140 19.28 -2.77 -1.73
C ASP A 140 20.31 -3.90 -1.82
N ARG A 141 19.86 -5.16 -1.70
CA ARG A 141 20.72 -6.33 -1.90
C ARG A 141 20.78 -6.77 -3.35
N VAL A 142 19.89 -6.24 -4.19
CA VAL A 142 19.73 -6.66 -5.58
C VAL A 142 20.22 -5.55 -6.49
N LYS A 143 21.24 -5.87 -7.27
CA LYS A 143 21.66 -5.03 -8.39
C LYS A 143 20.99 -5.58 -9.65
N CYS A 144 20.34 -4.70 -10.42
CA CYS A 144 19.70 -5.03 -11.68
C CYS A 144 20.22 -4.10 -12.76
N GLU A 145 20.74 -4.65 -13.83
CA GLU A 145 21.30 -3.93 -14.98
C GLU A 145 20.86 -4.60 -16.28
N PHE A 146 20.94 -3.89 -17.39
CA PHE A 146 20.84 -4.51 -18.72
C PHE A 146 22.20 -5.05 -19.15
N ASP A 147 22.20 -6.20 -19.80
CA ASP A 147 23.38 -6.70 -20.52
C ASP A 147 23.47 -6.06 -21.91
N ALA A 148 24.50 -6.48 -22.69
CA ALA A 148 24.73 -5.96 -24.03
C ALA A 148 23.58 -6.27 -25.01
N ASP A 149 22.79 -7.28 -24.74
CA ASP A 149 21.65 -7.72 -25.55
C ASP A 149 20.32 -7.11 -25.08
N GLY A 150 20.35 -6.28 -24.03
CA GLY A 150 19.17 -5.61 -23.47
C GLY A 150 18.37 -6.46 -22.46
N TYR A 151 18.88 -7.62 -22.04
CA TYR A 151 18.24 -8.45 -21.04
C TYR A 151 18.65 -8.07 -19.62
N ARG A 152 17.72 -8.16 -18.68
CA ARG A 152 18.01 -7.88 -17.25
C ARG A 152 18.90 -8.94 -16.66
N ARG A 153 19.96 -8.51 -16.00
CA ARG A 153 20.86 -9.31 -15.17
C ARG A 153 20.72 -8.92 -13.72
N TYR A 154 20.81 -9.92 -12.86
CA TYR A 154 20.63 -9.74 -11.42
C TYR A 154 21.84 -10.23 -10.66
N GLU A 155 22.23 -9.44 -9.66
CA GLU A 155 23.19 -9.85 -8.64
C GLU A 155 22.56 -9.63 -7.26
N VAL A 156 22.65 -10.64 -6.39
CA VAL A 156 22.22 -10.53 -4.99
C VAL A 156 23.45 -10.62 -4.10
N ASN A 157 23.70 -9.58 -3.30
CA ASN A 157 24.94 -9.49 -2.49
C ASN A 157 26.22 -9.74 -3.33
N ARG A 158 26.28 -9.20 -4.53
CA ARG A 158 27.38 -9.40 -5.53
C ARG A 158 27.52 -10.83 -6.07
N VAL A 159 26.52 -11.67 -5.87
CA VAL A 159 26.48 -13.03 -6.45
C VAL A 159 25.50 -13.00 -7.63
N PRO A 160 25.93 -13.36 -8.84
CA PRO A 160 25.03 -13.43 -9.98
C PRO A 160 23.91 -14.44 -9.75
N VAL A 161 22.69 -14.08 -10.14
CA VAL A 161 21.50 -14.92 -10.06
C VAL A 161 20.88 -15.00 -11.44
N ASP A 162 20.49 -16.21 -11.85
CA ASP A 162 19.80 -16.41 -13.12
C ASP A 162 18.46 -15.62 -13.11
N ALA A 163 18.16 -14.95 -14.23
CA ALA A 163 16.92 -14.23 -14.40
C ALA A 163 15.68 -15.12 -14.22
N GLN A 164 15.79 -16.42 -14.53
CA GLN A 164 14.70 -17.37 -14.30
C GLN A 164 14.42 -17.63 -12.82
N ASP A 165 15.39 -17.40 -11.94
CA ASP A 165 15.26 -17.57 -10.49
C ASP A 165 14.93 -16.27 -9.77
N MET A 166 14.74 -15.18 -10.50
CA MET A 166 14.39 -13.88 -9.95
C MET A 166 12.97 -13.46 -10.39
N VAL A 167 12.11 -13.22 -9.42
CA VAL A 167 10.83 -12.53 -9.64
C VAL A 167 11.04 -11.07 -9.33
N HIS A 168 10.86 -10.21 -10.34
CA HIS A 168 11.06 -8.76 -10.23
C HIS A 168 9.77 -8.04 -10.57
N LEU A 169 9.16 -7.41 -9.59
CA LEU A 169 8.03 -6.51 -9.75
C LEU A 169 8.56 -5.09 -9.89
N ILE A 170 8.12 -4.40 -10.92
CA ILE A 170 8.59 -3.06 -11.27
C ILE A 170 7.41 -2.10 -11.18
N GLY A 171 7.57 -1.04 -10.41
CA GLY A 171 6.63 0.07 -10.36
C GLY A 171 6.73 0.95 -11.60
N LEU A 172 6.41 2.23 -11.45
CA LEU A 172 6.60 3.19 -12.53
C LEU A 172 8.09 3.27 -12.90
N SER A 173 8.42 3.21 -14.19
CA SER A 173 9.80 3.26 -14.68
C SER A 173 9.92 4.14 -15.90
N PHE A 174 11.11 4.71 -16.13
CA PHE A 174 11.43 5.37 -17.38
C PHE A 174 11.77 4.33 -18.48
N PRO A 175 11.56 4.67 -19.75
CA PRO A 175 12.09 3.87 -20.85
C PRO A 175 13.59 3.60 -20.66
N GLU A 176 14.04 2.43 -21.07
CA GLU A 176 15.45 1.98 -20.97
C GLU A 176 16.01 1.91 -19.53
N SER A 177 15.15 2.00 -18.51
CA SER A 177 15.56 1.73 -17.13
C SER A 177 15.33 0.26 -16.78
N PRO A 178 16.32 -0.44 -16.24
CA PRO A 178 16.13 -1.83 -15.77
C PRO A 178 15.27 -1.93 -14.53
N THR A 179 15.08 -0.80 -13.82
CA THR A 179 14.42 -0.73 -12.51
C THR A 179 13.32 0.33 -12.47
N GLY A 180 12.40 0.17 -11.56
CA GLY A 180 11.36 1.14 -11.26
C GLY A 180 11.89 2.32 -10.44
N MET A 181 11.14 3.42 -10.48
CA MET A 181 11.44 4.67 -9.80
C MET A 181 11.05 4.58 -8.33
N SER A 182 11.96 4.97 -7.43
CA SER A 182 11.62 5.16 -6.01
C SER A 182 10.76 6.40 -5.83
N VAL A 183 9.55 6.24 -5.35
CA VAL A 183 8.62 7.35 -5.03
C VAL A 183 9.25 8.31 -4.02
N ILE A 184 9.92 7.76 -2.99
CA ILE A 184 10.61 8.55 -1.96
C ILE A 184 11.75 9.37 -2.57
N SER A 185 12.52 8.80 -3.48
CA SER A 185 13.63 9.51 -4.13
C SER A 185 13.16 10.70 -4.96
N TYR A 186 12.07 10.56 -5.69
CA TYR A 186 11.52 11.64 -6.52
C TYR A 186 10.82 12.73 -5.70
N ALA A 187 10.16 12.35 -4.62
CA ALA A 187 9.47 13.27 -3.72
C ALA A 187 10.33 13.77 -2.54
N ARG A 188 11.64 13.46 -2.55
CA ARG A 188 12.52 13.71 -1.39
C ARG A 188 12.50 15.15 -0.87
N ASN A 189 12.39 16.15 -1.74
CA ASN A 189 12.34 17.54 -1.29
C ASN A 189 11.04 17.87 -0.54
N ALA A 190 9.89 17.35 -1.01
CA ALA A 190 8.61 17.51 -0.32
C ALA A 190 8.62 16.77 1.02
N ILE A 191 9.11 15.53 1.03
CA ILE A 191 9.25 14.72 2.25
C ILE A 191 10.25 15.38 3.22
N GLY A 192 11.39 15.87 2.72
CA GLY A 192 12.40 16.56 3.54
C GLY A 192 11.86 17.84 4.16
N LEU A 193 11.03 18.60 3.44
CA LEU A 193 10.35 19.76 3.99
C LEU A 193 9.40 19.35 5.14
N GLY A 194 8.67 18.23 4.98
CA GLY A 194 7.83 17.68 6.03
C GLY A 194 8.59 17.30 7.30
N LEU A 195 9.72 16.61 7.12
CA LEU A 195 10.61 16.23 8.23
C LEU A 195 11.19 17.47 8.93
N ALA A 196 11.65 18.46 8.15
CA ALA A 196 12.17 19.72 8.69
C ALA A 196 11.08 20.47 9.50
N ALA A 197 9.85 20.49 9.01
CA ALA A 197 8.73 21.10 9.71
C ALA A 197 8.39 20.37 11.02
N GLU A 198 8.43 19.02 11.04
CA GLU A 198 8.22 18.24 12.26
C GLU A 198 9.36 18.46 13.26
N GLU A 199 10.59 18.49 12.82
CA GLU A 199 11.75 18.77 13.65
C GLU A 199 11.69 20.20 14.24
N PHE A 200 11.33 21.19 13.41
CA PHE A 200 11.11 22.56 13.87
C PHE A 200 10.05 22.62 14.94
N GLY A 201 8.87 22.02 14.69
CA GLY A 201 7.79 21.97 15.65
C GLY A 201 8.18 21.28 16.95
N SER A 202 8.88 20.14 16.86
CA SER A 202 9.39 19.41 18.03
C SER A 202 10.35 20.26 18.87
N ARG A 203 11.32 20.93 18.22
CA ARG A 203 12.26 21.83 18.90
C ARG A 203 11.56 23.04 19.49
N PHE A 204 10.59 23.59 18.78
CA PHE A 204 9.80 24.70 19.25
C PHE A 204 9.05 24.36 20.54
N PHE A 205 8.37 23.20 20.60
CA PHE A 205 7.68 22.76 21.79
C PHE A 205 8.63 22.29 22.92
N SER A 206 9.73 21.63 22.60
CA SER A 206 10.68 21.14 23.60
C SER A 206 11.45 22.27 24.29
N ASN A 207 11.74 23.35 23.56
CA ASN A 207 12.41 24.53 24.12
C ASN A 207 11.45 25.49 24.84
N GLY A 208 10.22 25.05 25.13
CA GLY A 208 9.22 25.86 25.86
C GLY A 208 8.51 26.85 24.97
N ALA A 209 8.38 26.51 23.71
CA ALA A 209 7.61 27.19 22.67
C ALA A 209 7.98 28.66 22.37
N HIS A 210 8.89 29.28 23.11
CA HIS A 210 9.42 30.63 22.83
C HIS A 210 10.61 30.96 23.70
N MET A 211 11.60 31.71 23.15
CA MET A 211 11.92 32.93 23.84
C MET A 211 10.65 33.81 23.76
N THR A 212 9.71 33.58 24.67
CA THR A 212 8.47 34.35 24.73
C THR A 212 8.72 35.84 25.04
N GLY A 213 9.97 36.18 25.19
CA GLY A 213 10.43 37.54 25.48
C GLY A 213 11.89 37.56 25.87
N TYR A 214 12.38 38.73 26.09
CA TYR A 214 13.71 38.95 26.67
C TYR A 214 13.59 39.71 27.97
N VAL A 215 14.52 39.44 28.87
CA VAL A 215 14.65 40.24 30.10
C VAL A 215 15.54 41.43 29.82
N SER A 216 14.94 42.63 29.86
CA SER A 216 15.68 43.89 29.78
C SER A 216 16.08 44.32 31.20
N VAL A 217 17.34 44.57 31.40
CA VAL A 217 17.87 45.04 32.70
C VAL A 217 18.44 46.45 32.49
N PRO A 218 18.08 47.43 33.29
CA PRO A 218 18.65 48.75 33.21
C PRO A 218 20.09 48.75 33.69
N GLY A 219 21.01 49.38 32.92
CA GLY A 219 22.46 49.47 33.23
C GLY A 219 23.33 48.40 32.62
N ASP A 220 24.65 48.56 32.74
CA ASP A 220 25.62 47.63 32.22
C ASP A 220 25.72 46.42 33.11
N MET A 221 25.61 45.23 32.50
CA MET A 221 25.76 43.96 33.17
C MET A 221 27.04 43.27 32.70
N THR A 222 27.79 42.69 33.64
CA THR A 222 28.95 41.87 33.29
C THR A 222 28.53 40.61 32.56
N SER A 223 29.41 40.08 31.68
CA SER A 223 29.12 38.85 30.94
C SER A 223 28.82 37.66 31.84
N GLU A 224 29.40 37.63 33.03
CA GLU A 224 29.13 36.58 34.05
C GLU A 224 27.75 36.74 34.69
N GLY A 225 27.33 37.97 35.00
CA GLY A 225 26.00 38.28 35.46
C GLY A 225 24.91 37.91 34.44
N ALA A 226 25.14 38.23 33.19
CA ALA A 226 24.24 37.85 32.09
C ALA A 226 24.13 36.34 31.93
N ARG A 227 25.23 35.60 32.06
CA ARG A 227 25.23 34.11 32.02
C ARG A 227 24.43 33.53 33.19
N THR A 228 24.69 33.99 34.39
CA THR A 228 24.00 33.55 35.60
C THR A 228 22.51 33.84 35.56
N LEU A 229 22.10 34.99 35.04
CA LEU A 229 20.71 35.36 34.83
C LEU A 229 20.04 34.42 33.80
N LYS A 230 20.70 34.15 32.68
CA LYS A 230 20.20 33.23 31.65
C LYS A 230 20.04 31.80 32.17
N GLU A 231 21.02 31.29 32.92
CA GLU A 231 21.00 29.94 33.51
C GLU A 231 19.89 29.80 34.56
N ASN A 232 19.76 30.78 35.46
CA ASN A 232 18.73 30.78 36.50
C ASN A 232 17.32 30.94 35.93
N PHE A 233 17.16 31.81 34.92
CA PHE A 233 15.87 32.00 34.26
C PHE A 233 15.47 30.79 33.43
N GLY A 234 16.44 30.22 32.68
CA GLY A 234 16.23 29.03 31.87
C GLY A 234 15.85 27.79 32.70
N SER A 235 16.55 27.55 33.82
CA SER A 235 16.27 26.39 34.69
C SER A 235 14.90 26.44 35.36
N ARG A 236 14.35 27.63 35.59
CA ARG A 236 13.05 27.80 36.28
C ARG A 236 11.87 27.92 35.32
N HIS A 237 12.10 28.34 34.08
CA HIS A 237 11.01 28.66 33.14
C HIS A 237 11.05 27.87 31.82
N ALA A 238 12.12 27.11 31.55
CA ALA A 238 12.18 26.25 30.36
C ALA A 238 11.54 24.88 30.60
N GLY A 239 10.88 24.35 29.55
CA GLY A 239 10.29 23.02 29.52
C GLY A 239 8.81 22.96 29.86
N LEU A 240 8.11 21.94 29.32
CA LEU A 240 6.66 21.72 29.51
C LEU A 240 6.23 21.65 30.98
N LYS A 241 7.10 21.23 31.89
CA LYS A 241 6.79 21.13 33.32
C LYS A 241 6.72 22.49 34.02
N ASN A 242 7.34 23.52 33.43
CA ASN A 242 7.43 24.87 34.02
C ASN A 242 6.54 25.88 33.29
N SER A 243 5.73 25.43 32.34
CA SER A 243 4.74 26.26 31.68
C SER A 243 3.72 26.75 32.72
N HIS A 244 3.45 28.06 32.76
CA HIS A 244 2.56 28.76 33.69
C HIS A 244 3.15 29.04 35.09
N THR A 245 4.47 28.94 35.31
CA THR A 245 5.06 29.39 36.56
C THR A 245 5.23 30.93 36.57
N VAL A 246 4.92 31.54 37.70
CA VAL A 246 5.06 32.99 37.91
C VAL A 246 6.56 33.32 38.13
N GLY A 247 7.13 34.15 37.25
CA GLY A 247 8.48 34.68 37.41
C GLY A 247 8.51 35.96 38.23
N VAL A 248 9.40 36.06 39.18
CA VAL A 248 9.70 37.28 39.93
C VAL A 248 10.99 37.88 39.40
N LEU A 249 10.90 39.10 38.85
CA LEU A 249 12.06 39.85 38.37
C LEU A 249 12.41 40.92 39.42
N THR A 250 13.70 41.07 39.72
CA THR A 250 14.22 42.03 40.68
C THR A 250 15.17 42.98 40.00
N GLY A 251 15.53 44.10 40.64
CA GLY A 251 16.56 45.03 40.13
C GLY A 251 16.12 45.87 38.91
N GLY A 252 14.82 46.08 38.75
CA GLY A 252 14.32 46.89 37.59
C GLY A 252 14.32 46.13 36.27
N ALA A 253 14.49 44.79 36.33
CA ALA A 253 14.38 43.97 35.12
C ALA A 253 12.95 43.88 34.62
N GLU A 254 12.74 44.10 33.34
CA GLU A 254 11.45 44.06 32.68
C GLU A 254 11.42 42.85 31.73
N TRP A 255 10.34 42.05 31.80
CA TRP A 255 10.04 41.08 30.80
C TRP A 255 9.32 41.70 29.59
N LYS A 256 9.94 41.62 28.43
CA LYS A 256 9.32 42.09 27.19
C LYS A 256 8.93 40.87 26.37
N PRO A 257 7.61 40.56 26.26
CA PRO A 257 7.15 39.48 25.45
C PRO A 257 7.46 39.75 23.98
N ILE A 258 7.97 38.75 23.28
CA ILE A 258 7.96 38.70 21.83
C ILE A 258 6.62 38.07 21.46
N SER A 259 5.70 38.83 20.92
CA SER A 259 4.39 38.33 20.53
C SER A 259 4.58 37.21 19.47
N VAL A 260 3.88 36.09 19.67
CA VAL A 260 3.72 35.05 18.67
C VAL A 260 3.07 35.67 17.44
N THR A 261 3.76 35.66 16.34
CA THR A 261 3.23 36.21 15.10
C THR A 261 2.12 35.33 14.54
N PRO A 262 1.19 35.85 13.72
CA PRO A 262 0.20 35.03 13.01
C PRO A 262 0.79 33.90 12.16
N GLU A 263 2.10 33.93 11.90
CA GLU A 263 2.87 32.91 11.19
C GLU A 263 2.87 31.56 11.89
N ASP A 264 2.75 31.51 13.22
CA ASP A 264 2.68 30.25 13.96
C ASP A 264 1.35 29.51 13.75
N ALA A 265 0.27 30.25 13.48
CA ALA A 265 -1.01 29.65 13.08
C ALA A 265 -0.93 29.05 11.65
N GLN A 266 -0.09 29.60 10.78
CA GLN A 266 0.16 29.09 9.43
C GLN A 266 0.94 27.78 9.45
N PHE A 267 1.71 27.49 10.49
CA PHE A 267 2.43 26.23 10.64
C PHE A 267 1.51 25.00 10.66
N LEU A 268 0.37 25.08 11.34
CA LEU A 268 -0.63 24.01 11.33
C LEU A 268 -1.25 23.82 9.93
N GLY A 269 -1.48 24.93 9.21
CA GLY A 269 -1.93 24.89 7.81
C GLY A 269 -0.90 24.23 6.89
N THR A 270 0.39 24.51 7.08
CA THR A 270 1.48 23.90 6.31
C THR A 270 1.54 22.40 6.54
N ARG A 271 1.38 21.90 7.77
CA ARG A 271 1.33 20.45 8.06
C ARG A 271 0.15 19.76 7.38
N ALA A 272 -1.02 20.41 7.38
CA ALA A 272 -2.19 19.84 6.70
C ALA A 272 -1.96 19.77 5.18
N ALA A 273 -1.38 20.82 4.57
CA ALA A 273 -1.03 20.82 3.15
C ALA A 273 -0.01 19.72 2.80
N GLN A 274 1.02 19.54 3.63
CA GLN A 274 2.02 18.48 3.41
C GLN A 274 1.42 17.08 3.49
N ASN A 275 0.50 16.82 4.41
CA ASN A 275 -0.20 15.55 4.47
C ASN A 275 -1.02 15.29 3.19
N LEU A 276 -1.61 16.35 2.61
CA LEU A 276 -2.33 16.26 1.34
C LEU A 276 -1.37 15.99 0.17
N ASP A 277 -0.20 16.62 0.15
CA ASP A 277 0.83 16.36 -0.86
C ASP A 277 1.29 14.89 -0.82
N VAL A 278 1.51 14.35 0.38
CA VAL A 278 1.85 12.93 0.55
C VAL A 278 0.69 12.02 0.12
N ALA A 279 -0.54 12.35 0.49
CA ALA A 279 -1.73 11.62 0.05
C ALA A 279 -1.82 11.56 -1.48
N THR A 280 -1.58 12.70 -2.13
CA THR A 280 -1.58 12.82 -3.59
C THR A 280 -0.44 12.01 -4.22
N LEU A 281 0.76 12.05 -3.64
CA LEU A 281 1.92 11.28 -4.11
C LEU A 281 1.66 9.78 -4.16
N PHE A 282 1.02 9.23 -3.14
CA PHE A 282 0.69 7.81 -3.04
C PHE A 282 -0.67 7.45 -3.66
N GLY A 283 -1.45 8.44 -4.10
CA GLY A 283 -2.80 8.25 -4.62
C GLY A 283 -3.79 7.76 -3.57
N VAL A 284 -3.54 8.04 -2.29
CA VAL A 284 -4.42 7.64 -1.19
C VAL A 284 -5.43 8.76 -0.92
N PRO A 285 -6.75 8.48 -0.92
CA PRO A 285 -7.75 9.49 -0.59
C PRO A 285 -7.53 10.10 0.80
N PRO A 286 -7.57 11.43 0.95
CA PRO A 286 -7.27 12.12 2.21
C PRO A 286 -8.11 11.65 3.40
N HIS A 287 -9.36 11.25 3.19
CA HIS A 287 -10.24 10.75 4.25
C HIS A 287 -9.70 9.46 4.90
N LEU A 288 -8.98 8.60 4.16
CA LEU A 288 -8.34 7.40 4.70
C LEU A 288 -7.12 7.74 5.58
N LEU A 289 -6.58 8.95 5.46
CA LEU A 289 -5.52 9.48 6.30
C LEU A 289 -6.07 10.31 7.48
N GLY A 290 -7.40 10.30 7.70
CA GLY A 290 -8.04 11.05 8.77
C GLY A 290 -8.26 12.54 8.47
N GLN A 291 -8.03 12.96 7.22
CA GLN A 291 -8.31 14.33 6.79
C GLN A 291 -9.73 14.41 6.19
N MET A 292 -10.66 14.91 6.97
CA MET A 292 -12.03 15.15 6.52
C MET A 292 -12.23 16.62 6.27
N ASP A 293 -12.39 17.03 5.02
CA ASP A 293 -12.93 18.35 4.71
C ASP A 293 -14.40 18.41 5.12
N LYS A 294 -14.81 19.58 5.64
CA LYS A 294 -16.17 19.83 6.14
C LYS A 294 -17.27 19.69 5.06
N THR A 295 -16.87 19.51 3.81
CA THR A 295 -17.75 19.42 2.63
C THR A 295 -18.06 17.99 2.18
N THR A 296 -17.52 16.97 2.86
CA THR A 296 -17.75 15.58 2.44
C THR A 296 -19.17 15.17 2.76
N SER A 297 -19.99 15.03 1.74
CA SER A 297 -21.38 14.53 1.82
C SER A 297 -21.40 13.15 2.44
N TRP A 298 -22.18 12.98 3.50
CA TRP A 298 -22.40 11.70 4.17
C TRP A 298 -23.02 10.67 3.20
N GLY A 299 -22.52 9.45 3.20
CA GLY A 299 -23.10 8.30 2.51
C GLY A 299 -22.49 8.04 1.13
N THR A 300 -23.18 8.39 0.07
CA THR A 300 -22.79 8.06 -1.33
C THR A 300 -21.41 8.59 -1.75
N GLY A 301 -20.94 9.67 -1.15
CA GLY A 301 -19.61 10.24 -1.47
C GLY A 301 -18.44 9.36 -1.03
N ILE A 302 -18.53 8.69 0.13
CA ILE A 302 -17.47 7.82 0.65
C ILE A 302 -17.37 6.55 -0.19
N GLU A 303 -18.48 5.98 -0.60
CA GLU A 303 -18.52 4.80 -1.46
C GLU A 303 -17.89 5.09 -2.83
N GLN A 304 -18.25 6.23 -3.45
CA GLN A 304 -17.64 6.67 -4.71
C GLN A 304 -16.14 6.92 -4.59
N GLN A 305 -15.68 7.48 -3.47
CA GLN A 305 -14.25 7.65 -3.21
C GLN A 305 -13.53 6.29 -3.05
N GLY A 306 -14.17 5.30 -2.44
CA GLY A 306 -13.67 3.93 -2.35
C GLY A 306 -13.53 3.28 -3.73
N LEU A 307 -14.54 3.43 -4.60
CA LEU A 307 -14.49 2.96 -5.98
C LEU A 307 -13.40 3.67 -6.80
N ALA A 308 -13.26 4.98 -6.65
CA ALA A 308 -12.20 5.75 -7.29
C ALA A 308 -10.81 5.29 -6.82
N PHE A 309 -10.62 5.06 -5.53
CA PHE A 309 -9.37 4.53 -4.98
C PHE A 309 -9.03 3.16 -5.56
N LEU A 310 -10.00 2.26 -5.69
CA LEU A 310 -9.82 0.97 -6.33
C LEU A 310 -9.45 1.14 -7.81
N ALA A 311 -10.21 1.94 -8.55
CA ALA A 311 -10.07 2.07 -9.99
C ALA A 311 -8.78 2.78 -10.42
N TYR A 312 -8.37 3.82 -9.72
CA TYR A 312 -7.27 4.69 -10.15
C TYR A 312 -5.96 4.44 -9.41
N THR A 313 -6.01 3.90 -8.18
CA THR A 313 -4.80 3.66 -7.39
C THR A 313 -4.48 2.18 -7.26
N LEU A 314 -5.41 1.39 -6.70
CA LEU A 314 -5.12 -0.01 -6.39
C LEU A 314 -5.02 -0.88 -7.64
N SER A 315 -5.79 -0.60 -8.70
CA SER A 315 -5.80 -1.41 -9.92
C SER A 315 -4.42 -1.57 -10.57
N ASN A 316 -3.62 -0.51 -10.55
CA ASN A 316 -2.24 -0.58 -11.09
C ASN A 316 -1.37 -1.54 -10.27
N TRP A 317 -1.39 -1.42 -8.94
CA TRP A 317 -0.62 -2.30 -8.05
C TRP A 317 -1.08 -3.75 -8.14
N ILE A 318 -2.40 -3.97 -8.17
CA ILE A 318 -3.02 -5.27 -8.38
C ILE A 318 -2.53 -5.89 -9.69
N GLY A 319 -2.55 -5.13 -10.79
CA GLY A 319 -2.09 -5.59 -12.10
C GLY A 319 -0.62 -6.04 -12.09
N ILE A 320 0.28 -5.29 -11.45
CA ILE A 320 1.69 -5.66 -11.33
C ILE A 320 1.86 -7.03 -10.66
N PHE A 321 1.12 -7.31 -9.60
CA PHE A 321 1.16 -8.61 -8.93
C PHE A 321 0.52 -9.70 -9.81
N GLU A 322 -0.64 -9.45 -10.39
CA GLU A 322 -1.33 -10.41 -11.27
C GLU A 322 -0.46 -10.84 -12.43
N ASP A 323 0.21 -9.91 -13.09
CA ASP A 323 1.09 -10.18 -14.22
C ASP A 323 2.31 -11.01 -13.80
N ALA A 324 2.97 -10.62 -12.70
CA ALA A 324 4.13 -11.34 -12.19
C ALA A 324 3.79 -12.79 -11.78
N TRP A 325 2.68 -13.00 -11.08
CA TRP A 325 2.25 -14.34 -10.70
C TRP A 325 1.71 -15.15 -11.86
N SER A 326 1.00 -14.52 -12.80
CA SER A 326 0.53 -15.19 -14.01
C SER A 326 1.68 -15.72 -14.86
N ALA A 327 2.80 -14.99 -14.95
CA ALA A 327 3.99 -15.42 -15.65
C ALA A 327 4.61 -16.71 -15.05
N MET A 328 4.40 -16.99 -13.76
CA MET A 328 4.88 -18.21 -13.09
C MET A 328 3.94 -19.39 -13.24
N LEU A 329 2.72 -19.19 -13.77
CA LEU A 329 1.71 -20.23 -13.96
C LEU A 329 1.83 -20.86 -15.35
N GLY A 330 1.09 -21.92 -15.59
CA GLY A 330 1.05 -22.60 -16.90
C GLY A 330 0.18 -21.84 -17.91
N ARG A 331 0.33 -22.19 -19.18
CA ARG A 331 -0.48 -21.59 -20.28
C ARG A 331 -1.96 -21.71 -19.99
N GLY A 332 -2.71 -20.62 -20.23
CA GLY A 332 -4.16 -20.55 -20.04
C GLY A 332 -4.58 -20.42 -18.55
N VAL A 333 -3.62 -20.23 -17.67
CA VAL A 333 -3.88 -19.96 -16.24
C VAL A 333 -3.36 -18.57 -15.90
N SER A 334 -4.16 -17.77 -15.22
CA SER A 334 -3.78 -16.45 -14.72
C SER A 334 -4.04 -16.35 -13.21
N ALA A 335 -3.23 -15.55 -12.56
CA ALA A 335 -3.43 -15.15 -11.18
C ALA A 335 -4.35 -13.94 -11.12
N ARG A 336 -5.32 -13.93 -10.21
CA ARG A 336 -6.29 -12.85 -10.08
C ARG A 336 -6.62 -12.55 -8.63
N PHE A 337 -6.69 -11.26 -8.32
CA PHE A 337 -7.25 -10.81 -7.06
C PHE A 337 -8.78 -10.70 -7.17
N ASN A 338 -9.46 -11.10 -6.11
CA ASN A 338 -10.87 -10.83 -5.96
C ASN A 338 -11.05 -9.44 -5.31
N VAL A 339 -11.27 -8.44 -6.16
CA VAL A 339 -11.45 -7.05 -5.72
C VAL A 339 -12.81 -6.78 -5.10
N ASP A 340 -13.81 -7.65 -5.34
CA ASP A 340 -15.14 -7.54 -4.76
C ASP A 340 -15.10 -7.61 -3.23
N ALA A 341 -14.04 -8.24 -2.68
CA ALA A 341 -13.82 -8.28 -1.25
C ALA A 341 -13.61 -6.89 -0.61
N LEU A 342 -13.07 -5.91 -1.37
CA LEU A 342 -12.93 -4.51 -0.92
C LEU A 342 -14.22 -3.71 -1.05
N LEU A 343 -15.08 -4.11 -2.00
CA LEU A 343 -16.33 -3.43 -2.31
C LEU A 343 -17.51 -4.01 -1.51
N ARG A 344 -17.24 -4.94 -0.58
CA ARG A 344 -18.30 -5.52 0.24
C ARG A 344 -18.96 -4.42 1.05
N THR A 345 -20.12 -4.00 0.55
CA THR A 345 -21.07 -3.13 1.27
C THR A 345 -21.51 -3.80 2.57
N ASP A 346 -22.27 -3.07 3.39
CA ASP A 346 -22.96 -3.66 4.52
C ASP A 346 -23.85 -4.86 4.09
N ALA A 347 -24.33 -5.64 5.04
CA ALA A 347 -25.15 -6.82 4.73
C ALA A 347 -26.41 -6.44 3.93
N ALA A 348 -27.03 -5.30 4.22
CA ALA A 348 -28.23 -4.85 3.54
C ALA A 348 -27.97 -4.55 2.06
N GLY A 349 -26.87 -3.84 1.75
CA GLY A 349 -26.46 -3.56 0.37
C GLY A 349 -26.16 -4.84 -0.42
N ARG A 350 -25.44 -5.80 0.18
CA ARG A 350 -25.16 -7.09 -0.47
C ARG A 350 -26.43 -7.87 -0.79
N TYR A 351 -27.34 -7.99 0.17
CA TYR A 351 -28.60 -8.70 -0.05
C TYR A 351 -29.49 -8.01 -1.10
N ALA A 352 -29.44 -6.68 -1.19
CA ALA A 352 -30.14 -5.95 -2.26
C ALA A 352 -29.55 -6.29 -3.65
N VAL A 353 -28.22 -6.33 -3.77
CA VAL A 353 -27.53 -6.76 -5.01
C VAL A 353 -27.87 -8.21 -5.35
N TYR A 354 -27.83 -9.11 -4.39
CA TYR A 354 -28.20 -10.52 -4.62
C TYR A 354 -29.67 -10.69 -5.05
N GLY A 355 -30.59 -9.91 -4.44
CA GLY A 355 -31.98 -9.88 -4.85
C GLY A 355 -32.15 -9.43 -6.29
N SER A 356 -31.42 -8.37 -6.69
CA SER A 356 -31.42 -7.87 -8.06
C SER A 356 -30.79 -8.87 -9.04
N ALA A 357 -29.66 -9.47 -8.71
CA ALA A 357 -28.97 -10.46 -9.53
C ALA A 357 -29.82 -11.72 -9.74
N ARG A 358 -30.53 -12.18 -8.71
CA ARG A 358 -31.48 -13.30 -8.80
C ARG A 358 -32.68 -12.95 -9.66
N SER A 359 -33.22 -11.73 -9.49
CA SER A 359 -34.36 -11.25 -10.29
C SER A 359 -34.00 -11.07 -11.77
N ALA A 360 -32.77 -10.73 -12.07
CA ALA A 360 -32.24 -10.64 -13.42
C ALA A 360 -31.81 -12.00 -14.00
N ALA A 361 -32.00 -13.10 -13.28
CA ALA A 361 -31.58 -14.45 -13.68
C ALA A 361 -30.05 -14.57 -13.92
N ILE A 362 -29.22 -13.77 -13.22
CA ILE A 362 -27.77 -13.79 -13.31
C ILE A 362 -27.17 -14.81 -12.33
N LEU A 363 -27.70 -14.88 -11.10
CA LEU A 363 -27.24 -15.79 -10.05
C LEU A 363 -28.37 -16.72 -9.57
N THR A 364 -28.01 -17.96 -9.31
CA THR A 364 -28.89 -18.95 -8.66
C THR A 364 -28.90 -18.75 -7.14
N THR A 365 -29.87 -19.39 -6.48
CA THR A 365 -29.94 -19.36 -5.00
C THR A 365 -28.71 -20.01 -4.38
N ASN A 366 -28.22 -21.13 -4.93
CA ASN A 366 -27.06 -21.84 -4.39
C ASN A 366 -25.76 -21.07 -4.62
N GLU A 367 -25.61 -20.36 -5.74
CA GLU A 367 -24.48 -19.46 -5.94
C GLU A 367 -24.45 -18.33 -4.91
N ILE A 368 -25.60 -17.69 -4.63
CA ILE A 368 -25.73 -16.66 -3.59
C ILE A 368 -25.40 -17.24 -2.20
N ARG A 369 -25.89 -18.44 -1.89
CA ARG A 369 -25.60 -19.12 -0.64
C ARG A 369 -24.13 -19.44 -0.49
N ALA A 370 -23.48 -19.87 -1.56
CA ALA A 370 -22.04 -20.13 -1.59
C ALA A 370 -21.20 -18.85 -1.36
N LEU A 371 -21.63 -17.70 -1.90
CA LEU A 371 -20.99 -16.40 -1.65
C LEU A 371 -21.02 -15.98 -0.17
N GLU A 372 -22.05 -16.43 0.57
CA GLU A 372 -22.21 -16.16 2.01
C GLU A 372 -21.84 -17.38 2.89
N ASN A 373 -21.18 -18.40 2.33
CA ASN A 373 -20.77 -19.64 3.01
C ASN A 373 -21.93 -20.43 3.63
N TYR A 374 -23.10 -20.40 3.02
CA TYR A 374 -24.21 -21.26 3.40
C TYR A 374 -24.22 -22.56 2.58
N PRO A 375 -24.63 -23.70 3.17
CA PRO A 375 -24.74 -24.94 2.42
C PRO A 375 -25.81 -24.83 1.33
N PRO A 376 -25.67 -25.55 0.20
CA PRO A 376 -26.65 -25.56 -0.87
C PRO A 376 -28.01 -26.11 -0.38
N VAL A 377 -29.07 -25.74 -1.07
CA VAL A 377 -30.42 -26.25 -0.85
C VAL A 377 -30.96 -26.94 -2.12
N ASP A 378 -31.79 -27.94 -1.97
CA ASP A 378 -32.39 -28.65 -3.09
C ASP A 378 -33.24 -27.69 -3.96
N GLY A 379 -33.05 -27.76 -5.29
CA GLY A 379 -33.69 -26.85 -6.24
C GLY A 379 -33.11 -25.43 -6.27
N GLY A 380 -32.05 -25.18 -5.51
CA GLY A 380 -31.38 -23.85 -5.45
C GLY A 380 -30.51 -23.51 -6.66
N ASP A 381 -30.26 -24.47 -7.56
CA ASP A 381 -29.48 -24.26 -8.78
C ASP A 381 -30.35 -23.85 -9.98
N ASP A 382 -31.64 -23.88 -9.82
CA ASP A 382 -32.56 -23.45 -10.86
C ASP A 382 -32.54 -21.92 -11.01
N ILE A 383 -32.32 -21.45 -12.22
CA ILE A 383 -32.50 -20.05 -12.61
C ILE A 383 -34.00 -19.82 -12.72
N ALA A 384 -34.61 -19.36 -11.65
CA ALA A 384 -36.05 -19.08 -11.62
C ALA A 384 -36.30 -17.61 -11.98
N ALA A 385 -37.15 -17.39 -12.98
CA ALA A 385 -37.73 -16.08 -13.21
C ALA A 385 -38.60 -15.66 -12.00
N PRO A 386 -38.68 -14.35 -11.66
CA PRO A 386 -39.53 -13.90 -10.56
C PRO A 386 -40.98 -14.33 -10.75
N LEU A 387 -41.66 -14.70 -9.68
CA LEU A 387 -43.04 -15.16 -9.68
C LEU A 387 -44.05 -14.18 -10.33
N ASN A 388 -43.69 -12.92 -10.47
CA ASN A 388 -44.46 -11.86 -11.11
C ASN A 388 -44.22 -11.73 -12.63
N SER A 389 -43.26 -12.47 -13.19
CA SER A 389 -43.03 -12.49 -14.62
C SER A 389 -43.72 -13.70 -15.21
N ASN A 390 -44.52 -13.50 -16.24
CA ASN A 390 -45.09 -14.60 -17.06
C ASN A 390 -43.99 -15.37 -17.85
N VAL A 391 -42.72 -15.29 -17.38
CA VAL A 391 -41.58 -15.93 -17.99
C VAL A 391 -41.43 -17.33 -17.42
N LYS A 392 -41.58 -18.34 -18.26
CA LYS A 392 -41.36 -19.75 -17.92
C LYS A 392 -39.86 -19.97 -17.58
N PRO A 393 -39.52 -20.92 -16.68
CA PRO A 393 -38.13 -21.33 -16.46
C PRO A 393 -37.45 -21.64 -17.78
N LEU A 394 -36.20 -21.26 -17.92
CA LEU A 394 -35.41 -21.44 -19.17
C LEU A 394 -35.42 -22.89 -19.68
N LYS A 395 -35.51 -23.88 -18.79
CA LYS A 395 -35.65 -25.30 -19.13
C LYS A 395 -36.99 -25.64 -19.83
N ASP A 396 -38.00 -24.81 -19.67
CA ASP A 396 -39.31 -25.05 -20.27
C ASP A 396 -39.51 -24.28 -21.60
N VAL A 397 -38.58 -23.38 -21.95
CA VAL A 397 -38.61 -22.60 -23.19
C VAL A 397 -38.19 -23.45 -24.41
N GLY A 398 -37.42 -24.53 -24.20
CA GLY A 398 -37.00 -25.46 -25.26
C GLY A 398 -38.00 -26.56 -25.60
N ALA A 399 -39.00 -26.84 -24.74
CA ALA A 399 -39.93 -27.96 -24.90
C ALA A 399 -41.25 -27.62 -25.66
N GLY A 400 -41.48 -26.34 -25.99
CA GLY A 400 -42.78 -25.90 -26.55
C GLY A 400 -42.72 -25.10 -27.85
N ALA A 401 -41.56 -24.86 -28.44
CA ALA A 401 -41.43 -24.17 -29.73
C ALA A 401 -41.45 -25.19 -30.86
N SER A 402 -42.61 -25.79 -31.12
CA SER A 402 -42.91 -26.29 -32.47
C SER A 402 -42.89 -25.08 -33.41
N ALA A 403 -42.01 -25.11 -34.43
CA ALA A 403 -41.95 -24.12 -35.48
C ALA A 403 -43.36 -23.77 -35.97
N PRO A 404 -43.69 -22.51 -36.22
CA PRO A 404 -44.95 -22.15 -36.88
C PRO A 404 -44.95 -22.82 -38.21
N LYS A 405 -46.03 -23.67 -38.48
CA LYS A 405 -46.30 -24.21 -39.77
C LYS A 405 -46.39 -23.07 -40.76
N ALA A 406 -45.59 -23.16 -41.81
CA ALA A 406 -45.64 -22.29 -43.01
C ALA A 406 -46.86 -22.62 -43.86
N ASP A 407 -48.07 -22.36 -43.32
CA ASP A 407 -49.32 -22.48 -44.09
C ASP A 407 -50.26 -21.34 -43.68
N ALA A 408 -49.95 -20.13 -44.16
CA ALA A 408 -50.91 -19.03 -44.31
C ALA A 408 -50.29 -17.83 -45.05
N LEU A 409 -49.70 -18.08 -46.21
CA LEU A 409 -49.44 -17.04 -47.15
C LEU A 409 -49.98 -17.47 -48.53
N GLY A 410 -51.31 -17.54 -48.57
CA GLY A 410 -52.04 -17.81 -49.80
C GLY A 410 -53.47 -17.34 -49.64
N ALA A 411 -53.73 -16.09 -49.87
CA ALA A 411 -54.96 -15.46 -50.27
C ALA A 411 -55.07 -14.03 -49.69
N VAL A 412 -54.55 -13.05 -50.39
CA VAL A 412 -55.29 -11.84 -50.82
C VAL A 412 -54.42 -11.15 -51.86
N LEU A 413 -54.94 -11.23 -53.07
CA LEU A 413 -54.68 -10.29 -54.16
C LEU A 413 -55.14 -8.91 -53.80
#